data_45e09a5a646d4da6f6e98a46bf0febb9
#
_entry.id   45e09a5a646d4da6f6e98a46bf0febb9
#
_cell.length_a   1.000
_cell.length_b   1.000
_cell.length_c   1.000
_cell.angle_alpha   90.00
_cell.angle_beta   90.00
_cell.angle_gamma   90.00
#
_symmetry.space_group_name_H-M   'P 1'
#
loop_
_entity.id
_entity.type
_entity.pdbx_description
1 polymer ?
#
loop_
_entity_poly.entity_id
_entity_poly.type
_entity_poly.pdbx_seq_one_letter_code
_entity_poly.pdbx_strand_id
1 'polypeptide(L)'
;MDSFKDLLKMQELYILGVSGGCDSMALLDMMNQAGYQIIVCHVNYHLREDSDLDQQTVEAYCHRYDLPCYVREIDKQVYGPDNFQDQARRLRYQFYLEIGMKYQTQKVVLAHHQNDVIENIVMQLQRHNTKGYLGIQEISEVFGVTVIRPCLAVRKQFLRDYCHGHNVEYRDDYTNFQTEFTRDYVRNVTLKDYDEEKIEKLLKWAQEHNQR
;
A
#
# COMPACT_ATOMS: atom_id res chain seq x y z
N MET A 1 13.88 -6.93 8.13
CA MET A 1 14.41 -6.90 6.75
C MET A 1 14.52 -8.28 6.10
N ASP A 2 14.49 -9.37 6.85
CA ASP A 2 14.57 -10.71 6.27
C ASP A 2 13.32 -11.08 5.44
N SER A 3 12.14 -10.58 5.79
CA SER A 3 10.89 -10.81 5.03
C SER A 3 10.92 -10.33 3.58
N PHE A 4 11.70 -9.30 3.26
CA PHE A 4 11.89 -8.84 1.88
C PHE A 4 12.58 -9.90 1.02
N LYS A 5 13.64 -10.53 1.55
CA LYS A 5 14.45 -11.52 0.83
C LYS A 5 13.69 -12.80 0.56
N ASP A 6 12.71 -13.12 1.40
CA ASP A 6 11.90 -14.32 1.23
C ASP A 6 10.81 -14.14 0.17
N LEU A 7 10.31 -12.92 -0.01
CA LEU A 7 9.21 -12.58 -0.92
C LEU A 7 9.67 -12.05 -2.28
N LEU A 8 10.83 -11.38 -2.33
CA LEU A 8 11.32 -10.67 -3.52
C LEU A 8 12.69 -11.24 -3.96
N LYS A 9 12.87 -11.40 -5.27
CA LYS A 9 14.12 -11.85 -5.88
C LYS A 9 14.80 -10.71 -6.63
N MET A 10 16.10 -10.53 -6.42
CA MET A 10 16.89 -9.42 -6.98
C MET A 10 16.91 -9.38 -8.51
N GLN A 11 16.81 -10.54 -9.16
CA GLN A 11 16.85 -10.66 -10.62
C GLN A 11 15.48 -10.46 -11.30
N GLU A 12 14.42 -10.25 -10.53
CA GLU A 12 13.08 -10.04 -11.06
C GLU A 12 12.74 -8.56 -11.13
N LEU A 13 11.91 -8.19 -12.11
CA LEU A 13 11.41 -6.83 -12.30
C LEU A 13 10.04 -6.69 -11.63
N TYR A 14 9.88 -5.63 -10.84
CA TYR A 14 8.67 -5.33 -10.11
C TYR A 14 8.05 -3.98 -10.51
N ILE A 15 6.74 -3.94 -10.57
CA ILE A 15 6.00 -2.68 -10.56
C ILE A 15 5.80 -2.28 -9.11
N LEU A 16 6.21 -1.08 -8.74
CA LEU A 16 6.01 -0.55 -7.40
C LEU A 16 4.92 0.53 -7.42
N GLY A 17 3.81 0.27 -6.76
CA GLY A 17 2.73 1.26 -6.61
C GLY A 17 3.07 2.25 -5.50
N VAL A 18 3.31 3.51 -5.86
CA VAL A 18 3.74 4.57 -4.95
C VAL A 18 2.71 5.69 -4.92
N SER A 19 2.21 6.01 -3.72
CA SER A 19 1.20 7.07 -3.54
C SER A 19 1.78 8.45 -3.22
N GLY A 20 3.07 8.54 -2.88
CA GLY A 20 3.69 9.75 -2.34
C GLY A 20 3.65 9.83 -0.81
N GLY A 21 2.82 9.01 -0.16
CA GLY A 21 2.75 8.92 1.30
C GLY A 21 3.91 8.13 1.91
N CYS A 22 4.12 8.34 3.21
CA CYS A 22 5.23 7.79 4.00
C CYS A 22 5.50 6.31 3.73
N ASP A 23 4.48 5.45 3.81
CA ASP A 23 4.65 4.00 3.72
C ASP A 23 5.16 3.57 2.34
N SER A 24 4.63 4.18 1.28
CA SER A 24 5.03 3.88 -0.09
C SER A 24 6.39 4.45 -0.47
N MET A 25 6.73 5.65 0.04
CA MET A 25 8.05 6.26 -0.17
C MET A 25 9.15 5.54 0.60
N ALA A 26 8.87 5.06 1.82
CA ALA A 26 9.78 4.21 2.57
C ALA A 26 10.08 2.91 1.81
N LEU A 27 9.04 2.23 1.29
CA LEU A 27 9.21 1.00 0.50
C LEU A 27 9.99 1.26 -0.78
N LEU A 28 9.72 2.36 -1.48
CA LEU A 28 10.44 2.77 -2.68
C LEU A 28 11.94 2.91 -2.39
N ASP A 29 12.29 3.65 -1.35
CA ASP A 29 13.69 3.85 -0.98
C ASP A 29 14.36 2.54 -0.53
N MET A 30 13.70 1.73 0.30
CA MET A 30 14.22 0.44 0.73
C MET A 30 14.52 -0.49 -0.46
N MET A 31 13.63 -0.57 -1.43
CA MET A 31 13.83 -1.42 -2.61
C MET A 31 14.93 -0.89 -3.52
N ASN A 32 14.99 0.44 -3.71
CA ASN A 32 16.02 1.10 -4.51
C ASN A 32 17.40 0.91 -3.88
N GLN A 33 17.57 1.21 -2.59
CA GLN A 33 18.84 1.05 -1.87
C GLN A 33 19.31 -0.42 -1.82
N ALA A 34 18.38 -1.35 -1.78
CA ALA A 34 18.69 -2.79 -1.86
C ALA A 34 19.05 -3.25 -3.29
N GLY A 35 18.85 -2.43 -4.31
CA GLY A 35 19.18 -2.73 -5.72
C GLY A 35 18.16 -3.61 -6.44
N TYR A 36 16.89 -3.64 -6.01
CA TYR A 36 15.83 -4.31 -6.75
C TYR A 36 15.52 -3.60 -8.07
N GLN A 37 15.18 -4.39 -9.10
CA GLN A 37 14.71 -3.83 -10.37
C GLN A 37 13.25 -3.40 -10.22
N ILE A 38 13.00 -2.09 -10.30
CA ILE A 38 11.68 -1.51 -10.06
C ILE A 38 11.25 -0.54 -11.15
N ILE A 39 9.96 -0.55 -11.45
CA ILE A 39 9.25 0.46 -12.23
C ILE A 39 8.24 1.11 -11.31
N VAL A 40 8.35 2.40 -11.11
CA VAL A 40 7.46 3.14 -10.23
C VAL A 40 6.18 3.52 -10.99
N CYS A 41 5.02 3.24 -10.36
CA CYS A 41 3.72 3.63 -10.85
C CYS A 41 3.00 4.49 -9.80
N HIS A 42 2.68 5.72 -10.16
CA HIS A 42 1.88 6.64 -9.37
C HIS A 42 0.53 6.89 -10.04
N VAL A 43 -0.55 6.96 -9.23
CA VAL A 43 -1.88 7.35 -9.73
C VAL A 43 -2.33 8.60 -8.98
N ASN A 44 -2.46 9.70 -9.73
CA ASN A 44 -3.03 10.94 -9.21
C ASN A 44 -4.54 10.96 -9.49
N TYR A 45 -5.32 10.95 -8.43
CA TYR A 45 -6.80 10.94 -8.51
C TYR A 45 -7.40 12.35 -8.45
N HIS A 46 -6.58 13.39 -8.27
CA HIS A 46 -7.01 14.78 -8.09
C HIS A 46 -8.09 14.96 -7.00
N LEU A 47 -8.08 14.13 -5.96
CA LEU A 47 -9.06 14.18 -4.88
C LEU A 47 -8.88 15.37 -3.96
N ARG A 48 -7.65 15.81 -3.78
CA ARG A 48 -7.25 16.94 -2.94
C ARG A 48 -6.63 18.02 -3.81
N GLU A 49 -6.71 19.25 -3.33
CA GLU A 49 -6.09 20.40 -4.03
C GLU A 49 -4.56 20.27 -4.15
N ASP A 50 -3.95 19.57 -3.19
CA ASP A 50 -2.49 19.36 -3.12
C ASP A 50 -2.03 17.98 -3.61
N SER A 51 -2.89 17.19 -4.27
CA SER A 51 -2.55 15.86 -4.78
C SER A 51 -1.41 15.87 -5.81
N ASP A 52 -1.22 17.00 -6.51
CA ASP A 52 -0.12 17.18 -7.45
C ASP A 52 1.24 17.24 -6.73
N LEU A 53 1.28 17.61 -5.45
CA LEU A 53 2.51 17.58 -4.65
C LEU A 53 2.93 16.15 -4.32
N ASP A 54 1.99 15.22 -4.18
CA ASP A 54 2.29 13.79 -4.00
C ASP A 54 2.99 13.26 -5.25
N GLN A 55 2.45 13.59 -6.42
CA GLN A 55 3.04 13.23 -7.71
C GLN A 55 4.44 13.80 -7.87
N GLN A 56 4.61 15.11 -7.61
CA GLN A 56 5.92 15.77 -7.69
C GLN A 56 6.95 15.13 -6.75
N THR A 57 6.55 14.72 -5.54
CA THR A 57 7.43 14.03 -4.59
C THR A 57 7.92 12.69 -5.16
N VAL A 58 7.03 11.91 -5.77
CA VAL A 58 7.38 10.63 -6.40
C VAL A 58 8.28 10.83 -7.61
N GLU A 59 7.91 11.76 -8.50
CA GLU A 59 8.70 12.07 -9.72
C GLU A 59 10.09 12.60 -9.38
N ALA A 60 10.20 13.49 -8.38
CA ALA A 60 11.50 14.03 -7.92
C ALA A 60 12.41 12.91 -7.37
N TYR A 61 11.86 11.97 -6.60
CA TYR A 61 12.62 10.81 -6.13
C TYR A 61 13.11 9.97 -7.33
N CYS A 62 12.20 9.62 -8.23
CA CYS A 62 12.54 8.80 -9.41
C CYS A 62 13.58 9.47 -10.30
N HIS A 63 13.47 10.77 -10.52
CA HIS A 63 14.46 11.54 -11.28
C HIS A 63 15.85 11.55 -10.61
N ARG A 64 15.89 11.70 -9.27
CA ARG A 64 17.15 11.68 -8.49
C ARG A 64 17.92 10.37 -8.65
N TYR A 65 17.22 9.25 -8.74
CA TYR A 65 17.81 7.90 -8.77
C TYR A 65 17.70 7.20 -10.13
N ASP A 66 17.34 7.94 -11.19
CA ASP A 66 17.19 7.43 -12.57
C ASP A 66 16.27 6.20 -12.65
N LEU A 67 15.14 6.23 -11.92
CA LEU A 67 14.15 5.16 -11.90
C LEU A 67 13.05 5.40 -12.94
N PRO A 68 12.63 4.36 -13.70
CA PRO A 68 11.46 4.44 -14.56
C PRO A 68 10.21 4.80 -13.74
N CYS A 69 9.57 5.93 -14.07
CA CYS A 69 8.37 6.41 -13.39
C CYS A 69 7.24 6.61 -14.41
N TYR A 70 6.09 6.03 -14.09
CA TYR A 70 4.86 6.20 -14.86
C TYR A 70 3.78 6.80 -13.98
N VAL A 71 3.17 7.86 -14.46
CA VAL A 71 2.07 8.52 -13.78
C VAL A 71 0.79 8.34 -14.58
N ARG A 72 -0.31 8.06 -13.89
CA ARG A 72 -1.66 8.12 -14.43
C ARG A 72 -2.46 9.15 -13.67
N GLU A 73 -2.88 10.17 -14.38
CA GLU A 73 -3.85 11.14 -13.88
C GLU A 73 -5.26 10.65 -14.20
N ILE A 74 -6.16 10.76 -13.25
CA ILE A 74 -7.55 10.35 -13.42
C ILE A 74 -8.45 11.53 -13.06
N ASP A 75 -9.21 12.01 -14.05
CA ASP A 75 -10.14 13.13 -13.86
C ASP A 75 -11.23 12.75 -12.85
N LYS A 76 -11.59 13.68 -11.97
CA LYS A 76 -12.70 13.56 -11.01
C LYS A 76 -14.03 13.20 -11.66
N GLN A 77 -14.23 13.58 -12.93
CA GLN A 77 -15.46 13.29 -13.68
C GLN A 77 -15.60 11.80 -14.04
N VAL A 78 -14.54 11.02 -13.99
CA VAL A 78 -14.56 9.57 -14.23
C VAL A 78 -15.23 8.82 -13.08
N TYR A 79 -15.30 9.44 -11.90
CA TYR A 79 -15.88 8.84 -10.71
C TYR A 79 -17.36 9.23 -10.60
N GLY A 80 -18.25 8.25 -10.60
CA GLY A 80 -19.63 8.47 -10.16
C GLY A 80 -19.69 8.75 -8.64
N PRO A 81 -20.80 9.32 -8.14
CA PRO A 81 -20.97 9.62 -6.72
C PRO A 81 -20.90 8.38 -5.82
N ASP A 82 -21.18 7.21 -6.40
CA ASP A 82 -21.22 5.93 -5.68
C ASP A 82 -20.00 5.08 -6.01
N ASN A 83 -19.41 4.41 -4.99
CA ASN A 83 -18.30 3.44 -5.13
C ASN A 83 -16.96 3.98 -5.66
N PHE A 84 -16.63 5.24 -5.36
CA PHE A 84 -15.33 5.83 -5.72
C PHE A 84 -14.14 4.90 -5.40
N GLN A 85 -14.08 4.34 -4.19
CA GLN A 85 -12.96 3.50 -3.76
C GLN A 85 -12.78 2.24 -4.61
N ASP A 86 -13.88 1.58 -5.02
CA ASP A 86 -13.81 0.40 -5.88
C ASP A 86 -13.38 0.76 -7.31
N GLN A 87 -13.92 1.85 -7.85
CA GLN A 87 -13.55 2.34 -9.19
C GLN A 87 -12.08 2.78 -9.23
N ALA A 88 -11.64 3.57 -8.25
CA ALA A 88 -10.25 4.00 -8.12
C ALA A 88 -9.30 2.80 -8.00
N ARG A 89 -9.71 1.78 -7.22
CA ARG A 89 -8.97 0.53 -7.12
C ARG A 89 -8.86 -0.18 -8.47
N ARG A 90 -9.95 -0.34 -9.22
CA ARG A 90 -9.96 -1.00 -10.55
C ARG A 90 -9.03 -0.28 -11.53
N LEU A 91 -9.15 1.04 -11.64
CA LEU A 91 -8.34 1.87 -12.53
C LEU A 91 -6.83 1.77 -12.19
N ARG A 92 -6.49 1.75 -10.91
CA ARG A 92 -5.12 1.57 -10.45
C ARG A 92 -4.54 0.21 -10.88
N TYR A 93 -5.28 -0.88 -10.67
CA TYR A 93 -4.81 -2.21 -11.07
C TYR A 93 -4.77 -2.39 -12.59
N GLN A 94 -5.68 -1.76 -13.32
CA GLN A 94 -5.66 -1.69 -14.77
C GLN A 94 -4.38 -1.02 -15.28
N PHE A 95 -3.99 0.09 -14.65
CA PHE A 95 -2.75 0.77 -14.95
C PHE A 95 -1.52 -0.10 -14.67
N TYR A 96 -1.49 -0.79 -13.52
CA TYR A 96 -0.39 -1.72 -13.24
C TYR A 96 -0.31 -2.84 -14.28
N LEU A 97 -1.44 -3.40 -14.70
CA LEU A 97 -1.48 -4.43 -15.74
C LEU A 97 -0.96 -3.91 -17.08
N GLU A 98 -1.33 -2.70 -17.50
CA GLU A 98 -0.86 -2.08 -18.75
C GLU A 98 0.67 -1.88 -18.73
N ILE A 99 1.21 -1.34 -17.63
CA ILE A 99 2.66 -1.20 -17.47
C ILE A 99 3.34 -2.58 -17.41
N GLY A 100 2.69 -3.53 -16.73
CA GLY A 100 3.16 -4.91 -16.66
C GLY A 100 3.27 -5.60 -18.02
N MET A 101 2.29 -5.40 -18.90
CA MET A 101 2.34 -5.90 -20.28
C MET A 101 3.51 -5.29 -21.05
N LYS A 102 3.75 -4.00 -20.90
CA LYS A 102 4.86 -3.29 -21.57
C LYS A 102 6.22 -3.86 -21.18
N TYR A 103 6.38 -4.23 -19.90
CA TYR A 103 7.66 -4.68 -19.34
C TYR A 103 7.73 -6.18 -19.06
N GLN A 104 6.72 -6.94 -19.48
CA GLN A 104 6.63 -8.39 -19.33
C GLN A 104 6.75 -8.86 -17.87
N THR A 105 6.13 -8.10 -16.94
CA THR A 105 6.00 -8.49 -15.53
C THR A 105 4.56 -8.33 -15.05
N GLN A 106 4.12 -9.26 -14.20
CA GLN A 106 2.81 -9.16 -13.55
C GLN A 106 2.94 -8.94 -12.03
N LYS A 107 4.18 -8.73 -11.54
CA LYS A 107 4.50 -8.62 -10.12
C LYS A 107 4.40 -7.17 -9.68
N VAL A 108 3.42 -6.90 -8.82
CA VAL A 108 3.15 -5.57 -8.25
C VAL A 108 3.47 -5.58 -6.76
N VAL A 109 4.30 -4.67 -6.30
CA VAL A 109 4.66 -4.52 -4.89
C VAL A 109 3.93 -3.31 -4.30
N LEU A 110 3.31 -3.50 -3.13
CA LEU A 110 2.56 -2.47 -2.42
C LEU A 110 2.96 -2.39 -0.95
N ALA A 111 2.96 -1.18 -0.39
CA ALA A 111 3.42 -0.86 0.96
C ALA A 111 2.36 -1.08 2.06
N HIS A 112 1.49 -2.08 1.93
CA HIS A 112 0.60 -2.44 3.04
C HIS A 112 1.43 -2.91 4.23
N HIS A 113 1.05 -2.49 5.42
CA HIS A 113 1.79 -2.71 6.66
C HIS A 113 0.91 -3.34 7.76
N GLN A 114 1.47 -3.61 8.93
CA GLN A 114 0.78 -4.31 10.02
C GLN A 114 -0.52 -3.63 10.45
N ASN A 115 -0.57 -2.31 10.48
CA ASN A 115 -1.79 -1.59 10.84
C ASN A 115 -2.92 -1.85 9.83
N ASP A 116 -2.62 -1.96 8.52
CA ASP A 116 -3.62 -2.32 7.51
C ASP A 116 -4.18 -3.73 7.72
N VAL A 117 -3.33 -4.67 8.16
CA VAL A 117 -3.76 -6.03 8.51
C VAL A 117 -4.75 -5.99 9.66
N ILE A 118 -4.43 -5.25 10.73
CA ILE A 118 -5.27 -5.10 11.93
C ILE A 118 -6.62 -4.47 11.55
N GLU A 119 -6.59 -3.35 10.82
CA GLU A 119 -7.79 -2.67 10.32
C GLU A 119 -8.69 -3.63 9.52
N ASN A 120 -8.08 -4.41 8.63
CA ASN A 120 -8.80 -5.36 7.79
C ASN A 120 -9.45 -6.47 8.61
N ILE A 121 -8.73 -7.06 9.59
CA ILE A 121 -9.28 -8.06 10.50
C ILE A 121 -10.49 -7.50 11.26
N VAL A 122 -10.36 -6.31 11.84
CA VAL A 122 -11.45 -5.67 12.59
C VAL A 122 -12.67 -5.41 11.69
N MET A 123 -12.45 -4.92 10.47
CA MET A 123 -13.54 -4.72 9.49
C MET A 123 -14.23 -6.04 9.10
N GLN A 124 -13.46 -7.12 8.94
CA GLN A 124 -14.01 -8.45 8.65
C GLN A 124 -14.86 -8.97 9.81
N LEU A 125 -14.39 -8.80 11.05
CA LEU A 125 -15.14 -9.17 12.25
C LEU A 125 -16.45 -8.38 12.39
N GLN A 126 -16.42 -7.06 12.20
CA GLN A 126 -17.61 -6.21 12.25
C GLN A 126 -18.66 -6.61 11.19
N ARG A 127 -18.22 -7.10 10.04
CA ARG A 127 -19.09 -7.59 8.97
C ARG A 127 -19.49 -9.06 9.11
N HIS A 128 -19.12 -9.72 10.20
CA HIS A 128 -19.31 -11.18 10.39
C HIS A 128 -18.74 -12.03 9.26
N ASN A 129 -17.71 -11.55 8.58
CA ASN A 129 -17.06 -12.22 7.44
C ASN A 129 -15.76 -12.89 7.89
N THR A 130 -15.88 -14.02 8.55
CA THR A 130 -14.75 -14.80 9.10
C THR A 130 -14.53 -16.14 8.41
N LYS A 131 -15.22 -16.42 7.30
CA LYS A 131 -15.15 -17.72 6.61
C LYS A 131 -13.89 -17.90 5.74
N GLY A 132 -13.17 -16.82 5.44
CA GLY A 132 -11.99 -16.84 4.58
C GLY A 132 -10.74 -16.42 5.34
N TYR A 133 -9.72 -16.03 4.58
CA TYR A 133 -8.48 -15.50 5.14
C TYR A 133 -8.73 -14.21 5.92
N LEU A 134 -8.26 -14.14 7.14
CA LEU A 134 -8.36 -12.94 7.99
C LEU A 134 -7.15 -12.04 7.81
N GLY A 135 -7.43 -10.75 7.60
CA GLY A 135 -6.40 -9.76 7.33
C GLY A 135 -6.06 -9.63 5.85
N ILE A 136 -4.79 -9.48 5.53
CA ILE A 136 -4.28 -9.25 4.18
C ILE A 136 -3.21 -10.30 3.88
N GLN A 137 -3.31 -10.98 2.74
CA GLN A 137 -2.31 -11.96 2.28
C GLN A 137 -1.03 -11.27 1.80
N GLU A 138 0.12 -11.87 2.08
CA GLU A 138 1.42 -11.39 1.59
C GLU A 138 1.49 -11.41 0.06
N ILE A 139 0.98 -12.46 -0.55
CA ILE A 139 0.87 -12.62 -2.00
C ILE A 139 -0.59 -12.93 -2.36
N SER A 140 -1.13 -12.23 -3.33
CA SER A 140 -2.49 -12.49 -3.82
C SER A 140 -2.64 -12.09 -5.28
N GLU A 141 -3.51 -12.79 -6.03
CA GLU A 141 -3.90 -12.40 -7.38
C GLU A 141 -5.03 -11.36 -7.32
N VAL A 142 -4.84 -10.23 -8.00
CA VAL A 142 -5.82 -9.12 -8.03
C VAL A 142 -5.87 -8.54 -9.44
N PHE A 143 -7.03 -8.61 -10.11
CA PHE A 143 -7.25 -8.07 -11.46
C PHE A 143 -6.16 -8.45 -12.49
N GLY A 144 -5.64 -9.68 -12.41
CA GLY A 144 -4.65 -10.19 -13.37
C GLY A 144 -3.20 -9.87 -13.06
N VAL A 145 -2.91 -9.31 -11.88
CA VAL A 145 -1.54 -9.11 -11.40
C VAL A 145 -1.30 -9.81 -10.07
N THR A 146 -0.07 -10.29 -9.85
CA THR A 146 0.38 -10.86 -8.58
C THR A 146 0.82 -9.72 -7.66
N VAL A 147 0.07 -9.46 -6.62
CA VAL A 147 0.37 -8.40 -5.62
C VAL A 147 1.18 -8.98 -4.48
N ILE A 148 2.35 -8.38 -4.22
CA ILE A 148 3.28 -8.75 -3.16
C ILE A 148 3.34 -7.61 -2.13
N ARG A 149 3.28 -7.93 -0.83
CA ARG A 149 3.22 -6.96 0.27
C ARG A 149 4.29 -7.30 1.31
N PRO A 150 5.52 -6.85 1.11
CA PRO A 150 6.65 -7.24 1.98
C PRO A 150 6.63 -6.57 3.35
N CYS A 151 5.77 -5.57 3.57
CA CYS A 151 5.72 -4.80 4.82
C CYS A 151 4.60 -5.26 5.79
N LEU A 152 3.87 -6.36 5.54
CA LEU A 152 2.72 -6.74 6.37
C LEU A 152 3.06 -7.00 7.84
N ALA A 153 4.27 -7.42 8.14
CA ALA A 153 4.75 -7.58 9.52
C ALA A 153 5.38 -6.30 10.10
N VAL A 154 5.53 -5.25 9.30
CA VAL A 154 6.21 -4.01 9.70
C VAL A 154 5.18 -3.04 10.30
N ARG A 155 5.48 -2.46 11.46
CA ARG A 155 4.66 -1.39 12.07
C ARG A 155 4.79 -0.11 11.27
N LYS A 156 3.71 0.66 11.14
CA LYS A 156 3.71 1.96 10.45
C LYS A 156 4.78 2.91 11.00
N GLN A 157 4.98 2.91 12.32
CA GLN A 157 5.97 3.76 12.95
C GLN A 157 7.40 3.49 12.43
N PHE A 158 7.75 2.23 12.19
CA PHE A 158 9.05 1.87 11.60
C PHE A 158 9.25 2.50 10.21
N LEU A 159 8.23 2.50 9.36
CA LEU A 159 8.30 3.11 8.02
C LEU A 159 8.50 4.63 8.12
N ARG A 160 7.84 5.26 9.09
CA ARG A 160 8.00 6.70 9.37
C ARG A 160 9.39 7.02 9.89
N ASP A 161 9.90 6.24 10.85
CA ASP A 161 11.26 6.40 11.41
C ASP A 161 12.31 6.16 10.33
N TYR A 162 12.06 5.21 9.43
CA TYR A 162 12.91 4.96 8.26
C TYR A 162 13.00 6.22 7.37
N CYS A 163 11.87 6.79 6.97
CA CYS A 163 11.87 8.00 6.15
C CYS A 163 12.65 9.14 6.82
N HIS A 164 12.44 9.36 8.12
CA HIS A 164 13.15 10.40 8.87
C HIS A 164 14.66 10.11 8.92
N GLY A 165 15.04 8.87 9.23
CA GLY A 165 16.45 8.48 9.38
C GLY A 165 17.25 8.50 8.06
N HIS A 166 16.56 8.34 6.92
CA HIS A 166 17.18 8.31 5.58
C HIS A 166 16.90 9.58 4.76
N ASN A 167 16.25 10.59 5.34
CA ASN A 167 15.84 11.83 4.67
C ASN A 167 15.01 11.55 3.40
N VAL A 168 14.11 10.57 3.46
CA VAL A 168 13.17 10.28 2.38
C VAL A 168 12.01 11.25 2.48
N GLU A 169 11.84 12.09 1.47
CA GLU A 169 10.71 13.01 1.38
C GLU A 169 9.41 12.25 1.14
N TYR A 170 8.35 12.63 1.83
CA TYR A 170 7.00 12.10 1.66
C TYR A 170 5.96 13.15 2.03
N ARG A 171 4.70 12.91 1.66
CA ARG A 171 3.57 13.76 2.02
C ARG A 171 2.67 13.03 3.03
N ASP A 172 2.29 13.74 4.09
CA ASP A 172 1.26 13.21 5.01
C ASP A 172 -0.14 13.48 4.43
N ASP A 173 -0.92 12.42 4.33
CA ASP A 173 -2.31 12.53 3.90
C ASP A 173 -3.18 12.98 5.08
N TYR A 174 -3.55 14.27 5.12
CA TYR A 174 -4.41 14.83 6.16
C TYR A 174 -5.87 14.36 6.06
N THR A 175 -6.31 13.80 4.93
CA THR A 175 -7.66 13.25 4.78
C THR A 175 -7.86 11.94 5.52
N ASN A 176 -6.80 11.27 5.96
CA ASN A 176 -6.85 10.11 6.85
C ASN A 176 -7.53 10.38 8.21
N PHE A 177 -7.85 11.64 8.52
CA PHE A 177 -8.57 12.04 9.74
C PHE A 177 -10.10 12.17 9.52
N GLN A 178 -10.59 12.05 8.29
CA GLN A 178 -12.03 12.10 8.01
C GLN A 178 -12.66 10.75 8.32
N THR A 179 -13.59 10.73 9.29
CA THR A 179 -14.22 9.50 9.81
C THR A 179 -15.37 8.96 8.98
N GLU A 180 -15.62 9.51 7.79
CA GLU A 180 -16.74 9.14 6.93
C GLU A 180 -16.61 7.75 6.29
N PHE A 181 -15.36 7.23 6.17
CA PHE A 181 -15.11 5.92 5.60
C PHE A 181 -14.94 4.86 6.69
N THR A 182 -15.45 3.66 6.45
CA THR A 182 -15.42 2.54 7.42
C THR A 182 -14.01 2.24 7.94
N ARG A 183 -12.98 2.38 7.12
CA ARG A 183 -11.59 2.13 7.51
C ARG A 183 -11.05 3.21 8.45
N ASP A 184 -11.34 4.48 8.18
CA ASP A 184 -10.93 5.60 9.02
C ASP A 184 -11.65 5.57 10.37
N TYR A 185 -12.91 5.14 10.39
CA TYR A 185 -13.65 4.89 11.62
C TYR A 185 -12.99 3.79 12.46
N VAL A 186 -12.63 2.66 11.85
CA VAL A 186 -11.93 1.57 12.55
C VAL A 186 -10.60 2.07 13.12
N ARG A 187 -9.80 2.78 12.33
CA ARG A 187 -8.51 3.34 12.75
C ARG A 187 -8.64 4.34 13.89
N ASN A 188 -9.54 5.31 13.75
CA ASN A 188 -9.62 6.48 14.63
C ASN A 188 -10.53 6.29 15.84
N VAL A 189 -11.44 5.32 15.78
CA VAL A 189 -12.44 5.07 16.84
C VAL A 189 -12.24 3.70 17.46
N THR A 190 -12.38 2.63 16.68
CA THR A 190 -12.37 1.27 17.22
C THR A 190 -11.01 0.87 17.79
N LEU A 191 -9.92 1.20 17.08
CA LEU A 191 -8.56 0.82 17.48
C LEU A 191 -7.95 1.71 18.56
N LYS A 192 -8.57 2.82 18.92
CA LYS A 192 -8.11 3.66 20.05
C LYS A 192 -8.06 2.92 21.38
N ASP A 193 -8.96 1.95 21.57
CA ASP A 193 -9.08 1.15 22.79
C ASP A 193 -8.26 -0.16 22.75
N TYR A 194 -7.45 -0.33 21.67
CA TYR A 194 -6.60 -1.50 21.51
C TYR A 194 -5.18 -1.17 21.99
N ASP A 195 -4.81 -1.74 23.12
CA ASP A 195 -3.43 -1.76 23.57
C ASP A 195 -2.59 -2.81 22.79
N GLU A 196 -1.28 -2.83 23.02
CA GLU A 196 -0.38 -3.76 22.32
C GLU A 196 -0.76 -5.23 22.59
N GLU A 197 -1.20 -5.56 23.80
CA GLU A 197 -1.59 -6.94 24.16
C GLU A 197 -2.81 -7.41 23.38
N LYS A 198 -3.83 -6.55 23.22
CA LYS A 198 -5.01 -6.84 22.39
C LYS A 198 -4.66 -7.01 20.93
N ILE A 199 -3.77 -6.16 20.41
CA ILE A 199 -3.29 -6.25 19.03
C ILE A 199 -2.56 -7.58 18.80
N GLU A 200 -1.65 -7.96 19.67
CA GLU A 200 -0.91 -9.23 19.56
C GLU A 200 -1.85 -10.44 19.62
N LYS A 201 -2.81 -10.44 20.55
CA LYS A 201 -3.83 -11.51 20.64
C LYS A 201 -4.67 -11.61 19.37
N LEU A 202 -5.07 -10.46 18.80
CA LEU A 202 -5.84 -10.39 17.55
C LEU A 202 -5.05 -10.97 16.37
N LEU A 203 -3.80 -10.57 16.23
CA LEU A 203 -2.93 -11.05 15.15
C LEU A 203 -2.65 -12.54 15.26
N LYS A 204 -2.34 -13.02 16.49
CA LYS A 204 -2.14 -14.44 16.75
C LYS A 204 -3.38 -15.26 16.44
N TRP A 205 -4.54 -14.82 16.89
CA TRP A 205 -5.81 -15.49 16.61
C TRP A 205 -6.10 -15.56 15.11
N ALA A 206 -5.87 -14.47 14.37
CA ALA A 206 -6.06 -14.46 12.93
C ALA A 206 -5.07 -15.39 12.21
N GLN A 207 -3.83 -15.46 12.67
CA GLN A 207 -2.82 -16.38 12.13
C GLN A 207 -3.21 -17.84 12.35
N GLU A 208 -3.65 -18.21 13.56
CA GLU A 208 -4.13 -19.55 13.87
C GLU A 208 -5.38 -19.93 13.05
N HIS A 209 -6.27 -18.95 12.81
CA HIS A 209 -7.44 -19.13 11.95
C HIS A 209 -7.04 -19.43 10.51
N ASN A 210 -6.05 -18.71 9.96
CA ASN A 210 -5.59 -18.84 8.58
C ASN A 210 -4.80 -20.14 8.30
N GLN A 211 -4.37 -20.86 9.34
CA GLN A 211 -3.67 -22.14 9.23
C GLN A 211 -4.61 -23.36 9.18
N ARG A 212 -5.90 -23.16 9.43
CA ARG A 212 -6.95 -24.20 9.42
C ARG A 212 -7.52 -24.37 8.02
#